data_185a44dfd64467ed49cfeef18fc8e965
#
_entry.id   185a44dfd64467ed49cfeef18fc8e965
#
_cell.length_a   1.000
_cell.length_b   1.000
_cell.length_c   1.000
_cell.angle_alpha   90.00
_cell.angle_beta   90.00
_cell.angle_gamma   90.00
#
_symmetry.space_group_name_H-M   'P 1'
#
loop_
_entity.id
_entity.type
_entity.pdbx_description
1 polymer ?
#
loop_
_entity_poly.entity_id
_entity_poly.type
_entity_poly.pdbx_seq_one_letter_code
_entity_poly.pdbx_strand_id
1 'polypeptide(L)'
;GPSEKVGIIAGDRIVSVNDTAIAGVKMSKEEIMKRLRGPKGTKVELGVVRLGIKDKLTFTVVRDKIPVHSIDATYMIRPGIGYIRIGNFGAQTYDEFVESIEKLQAQGMKDMILDLQENGGGYLKAAVDIADEFLERGDMIVYTDGRKVQRTEYKAHGNGKFTKGKVVVLVDGYTASAAEIVTGAIQDQDRGLVVG
;
A
#
# COMPACT_ATOMS: atom_id res chain seq x y z
N GLY A 1 -4.85 0.09 14.08
CA GLY A 1 -3.75 0.93 14.61
C GLY A 1 -3.87 1.21 16.11
N PRO A 2 -2.89 1.96 16.74
CA PRO A 2 -2.91 2.27 18.17
C PRO A 2 -4.18 2.98 18.65
N SER A 3 -4.72 3.89 17.86
CA SER A 3 -5.95 4.64 18.20
C SER A 3 -7.19 3.75 18.18
N GLU A 4 -7.28 2.84 17.24
CA GLU A 4 -8.37 1.88 17.12
C GLU A 4 -8.42 0.93 18.34
N LYS A 5 -7.24 0.48 18.81
CA LYS A 5 -7.13 -0.42 20.00
C LYS A 5 -7.73 0.18 21.26
N VAL A 6 -7.81 1.49 21.37
CA VAL A 6 -8.42 2.19 22.52
C VAL A 6 -9.85 2.64 22.24
N GLY A 7 -10.42 2.31 21.07
CA GLY A 7 -11.83 2.59 20.75
C GLY A 7 -12.08 3.93 20.06
N ILE A 8 -11.07 4.57 19.49
CA ILE A 8 -11.25 5.70 18.58
C ILE A 8 -11.72 5.17 17.23
N ILE A 9 -12.77 5.75 16.67
CA ILE A 9 -13.43 5.31 15.44
C ILE A 9 -13.38 6.39 14.34
N ALA A 10 -13.68 5.98 13.10
CA ALA A 10 -13.81 6.92 11.99
C ALA A 10 -14.92 7.94 12.27
N GLY A 11 -14.68 9.21 11.94
CA GLY A 11 -15.58 10.33 12.23
C GLY A 11 -15.36 11.02 13.58
N ASP A 12 -14.55 10.45 14.47
CA ASP A 12 -14.13 11.11 15.71
C ASP A 12 -13.29 12.35 15.41
N ARG A 13 -13.50 13.43 16.16
CA ARG A 13 -12.75 14.68 16.05
C ARG A 13 -11.85 14.86 17.25
N ILE A 14 -10.54 14.85 17.05
CA ILE A 14 -9.58 15.10 18.12
C ILE A 14 -9.58 16.62 18.41
N VAL A 15 -9.87 17.00 19.64
CA VAL A 15 -9.97 18.40 20.06
C VAL A 15 -8.89 18.82 21.04
N SER A 16 -8.26 17.88 21.73
CA SER A 16 -7.08 18.16 22.59
C SER A 16 -6.06 17.03 22.52
N VAL A 17 -4.79 17.39 22.77
CA VAL A 17 -3.66 16.47 22.93
C VAL A 17 -3.00 16.77 24.25
N ASN A 18 -2.95 15.78 25.14
CA ASN A 18 -2.70 15.99 26.56
C ASN A 18 -3.62 17.11 27.07
N ASP A 19 -3.13 18.04 27.84
CA ASP A 19 -3.91 19.17 28.36
C ASP A 19 -4.07 20.35 27.39
N THR A 20 -3.61 20.21 26.13
CA THR A 20 -3.58 21.31 25.17
C THR A 20 -4.71 21.20 24.17
N ALA A 21 -5.60 22.19 24.11
CA ALA A 21 -6.61 22.30 23.04
C ALA A 21 -5.93 22.51 21.67
N ILE A 22 -6.39 21.76 20.67
CA ILE A 22 -5.90 21.84 19.27
C ILE A 22 -7.00 22.24 18.28
N ALA A 23 -8.25 22.15 18.68
CA ALA A 23 -9.40 22.61 17.90
C ALA A 23 -9.91 23.96 18.38
N GLY A 24 -10.38 24.81 17.46
CA GLY A 24 -10.85 26.16 17.78
C GLY A 24 -9.75 27.17 18.15
N VAL A 25 -8.49 26.80 17.96
CA VAL A 25 -7.32 27.64 18.25
C VAL A 25 -6.47 27.80 16.97
N LYS A 26 -5.69 28.91 16.91
CA LYS A 26 -4.73 29.13 15.81
C LYS A 26 -3.49 28.27 16.03
N MET A 27 -3.54 26.99 15.65
CA MET A 27 -2.41 26.06 15.69
C MET A 27 -2.18 25.49 14.31
N SER A 28 -0.91 25.44 13.86
CA SER A 28 -0.55 24.89 12.55
C SER A 28 -0.71 23.36 12.54
N LYS A 29 -0.89 22.79 11.34
CA LYS A 29 -0.94 21.32 11.15
C LYS A 29 0.35 20.65 11.65
N GLU A 30 1.50 21.28 11.40
CA GLU A 30 2.82 20.80 11.81
C GLU A 30 2.93 20.73 13.32
N GLU A 31 2.42 21.72 14.00
CA GLU A 31 2.43 21.81 15.48
C GLU A 31 1.52 20.77 16.11
N ILE A 32 0.33 20.55 15.53
CA ILE A 32 -0.59 19.48 15.93
C ILE A 32 0.09 18.11 15.74
N MET A 33 0.69 17.87 14.57
CA MET A 33 1.37 16.60 14.27
C MET A 33 2.56 16.35 15.20
N LYS A 34 3.32 17.39 15.58
CA LYS A 34 4.42 17.29 16.55
C LYS A 34 3.95 16.85 17.93
N ARG A 35 2.76 17.27 18.36
CA ARG A 35 2.17 16.87 19.64
C ARG A 35 1.61 15.44 19.61
N LEU A 36 1.02 15.04 18.49
CA LEU A 36 0.48 13.69 18.29
C LEU A 36 1.59 12.64 18.16
N ARG A 37 2.64 12.95 17.39
CA ARG A 37 3.78 12.04 17.17
C ARG A 37 4.69 12.00 18.38
N GLY A 38 5.46 10.93 18.50
CA GLY A 38 6.46 10.74 19.54
C GLY A 38 7.07 9.35 19.47
N PRO A 39 8.05 9.04 20.33
CA PRO A 39 8.70 7.73 20.36
C PRO A 39 7.71 6.61 20.62
N LYS A 40 7.97 5.44 19.97
CA LYS A 40 7.19 4.21 20.23
C LYS A 40 7.17 3.89 21.72
N GLY A 41 6.03 3.46 22.24
CA GLY A 41 5.82 3.10 23.65
C GLY A 41 5.46 4.28 24.56
N THR A 42 5.61 5.54 24.10
CA THR A 42 5.16 6.69 24.90
C THR A 42 3.66 6.86 24.83
N LYS A 43 3.06 7.40 25.88
CA LYS A 43 1.62 7.64 25.97
C LYS A 43 1.29 9.06 25.50
N VAL A 44 0.11 9.19 24.90
CA VAL A 44 -0.52 10.48 24.59
C VAL A 44 -1.98 10.41 24.97
N GLU A 45 -2.50 11.43 25.63
CA GLU A 45 -3.90 11.55 25.94
C GLU A 45 -4.60 12.38 24.86
N LEU A 46 -5.71 11.87 24.34
CA LEU A 46 -6.48 12.50 23.28
C LEU A 46 -7.88 12.82 23.79
N GLY A 47 -8.25 14.09 23.76
CA GLY A 47 -9.64 14.49 23.94
C GLY A 47 -10.37 14.48 22.60
N VAL A 48 -11.48 13.78 22.56
CA VAL A 48 -12.24 13.48 21.35
C VAL A 48 -13.69 13.89 21.48
N VAL A 49 -14.24 14.49 20.45
CA VAL A 49 -15.67 14.73 20.29
C VAL A 49 -16.22 13.75 19.25
N ARG A 50 -17.25 13.01 19.65
CA ARG A 50 -17.93 12.01 18.82
C ARG A 50 -19.35 12.44 18.52
N LEU A 51 -19.78 12.30 17.28
CA LEU A 51 -21.14 12.61 16.88
C LEU A 51 -22.15 11.76 17.69
N GLY A 52 -23.16 12.42 18.25
CA GLY A 52 -24.19 11.75 19.10
C GLY A 52 -23.80 11.59 20.57
N ILE A 53 -22.57 11.95 20.97
CA ILE A 53 -22.15 11.94 22.39
C ILE A 53 -21.91 13.39 22.83
N LYS A 54 -22.57 13.78 23.93
CA LYS A 54 -22.53 15.15 24.47
C LYS A 54 -21.17 15.48 25.11
N ASP A 55 -20.60 14.51 25.81
CA ASP A 55 -19.40 14.70 26.61
C ASP A 55 -18.13 14.41 25.77
N LYS A 56 -17.08 15.17 26.12
CA LYS A 56 -15.76 14.92 25.56
C LYS A 56 -15.22 13.58 26.06
N LEU A 57 -14.90 12.70 25.16
CA LEU A 57 -14.25 11.42 25.44
C LEU A 57 -12.74 11.62 25.61
N THR A 58 -12.13 10.85 26.52
CA THR A 58 -10.68 10.87 26.73
C THR A 58 -10.11 9.48 26.47
N PHE A 59 -9.08 9.41 25.62
CA PHE A 59 -8.40 8.16 25.26
C PHE A 59 -6.90 8.29 25.53
N THR A 60 -6.32 7.33 26.24
CA THR A 60 -4.86 7.22 26.37
C THR A 60 -4.33 6.26 25.31
N VAL A 61 -3.63 6.80 24.33
CA VAL A 61 -3.04 6.03 23.24
C VAL A 61 -1.56 5.79 23.54
N VAL A 62 -1.12 4.52 23.46
CA VAL A 62 0.30 4.18 23.47
C VAL A 62 0.80 4.28 22.04
N ARG A 63 1.74 5.18 21.78
CA ARG A 63 2.31 5.38 20.44
C ARG A 63 3.02 4.13 19.96
N ASP A 64 2.77 3.76 18.72
CA ASP A 64 3.41 2.64 18.04
C ASP A 64 3.65 2.98 16.57
N LYS A 65 4.43 2.16 15.89
CA LYS A 65 4.53 2.23 14.43
C LYS A 65 3.13 1.95 13.85
N ILE A 66 2.66 2.83 12.99
CA ILE A 66 1.45 2.60 12.21
C ILE A 66 1.92 1.87 10.95
N PRO A 67 1.59 0.58 10.76
CA PRO A 67 1.88 -0.06 9.50
C PRO A 67 1.12 0.69 8.39
N VAL A 68 1.85 1.16 7.42
CA VAL A 68 1.26 1.67 6.18
C VAL A 68 1.17 0.46 5.27
N HIS A 69 -0.03 -0.07 5.11
CA HIS A 69 -0.29 -1.14 4.15
C HIS A 69 -0.18 -0.59 2.73
N SER A 70 0.40 -1.38 1.86
CA SER A 70 0.55 -1.05 0.44
C SER A 70 -0.61 -1.60 -0.39
N ILE A 71 -1.27 -2.64 0.11
CA ILE A 71 -2.43 -3.23 -0.54
C ILE A 71 -3.70 -2.58 0.01
N ASP A 72 -4.34 -1.75 -0.80
CA ASP A 72 -5.54 -1.01 -0.43
C ASP A 72 -6.80 -1.88 -0.49
N ALA A 73 -6.82 -2.87 -1.40
CA ALA A 73 -7.96 -3.75 -1.58
C ALA A 73 -7.53 -5.13 -2.12
N THR A 74 -8.16 -6.19 -1.59
CA THR A 74 -7.99 -7.59 -2.01
C THR A 74 -9.30 -8.34 -1.87
N TYR A 75 -9.95 -8.67 -2.98
CA TYR A 75 -11.21 -9.41 -2.99
C TYR A 75 -11.48 -10.10 -4.33
N MET A 76 -12.39 -11.08 -4.33
CA MET A 76 -12.92 -11.66 -5.56
C MET A 76 -13.99 -10.74 -6.17
N ILE A 77 -13.72 -10.13 -7.32
CA ILE A 77 -14.69 -9.24 -8.01
C ILE A 77 -15.80 -10.06 -8.69
N ARG A 78 -15.47 -11.27 -9.14
CA ARG A 78 -16.40 -12.28 -9.68
C ARG A 78 -15.85 -13.68 -9.41
N PRO A 79 -16.65 -14.74 -9.52
CA PRO A 79 -16.11 -16.10 -9.45
C PRO A 79 -14.95 -16.30 -10.44
N GLY A 80 -13.81 -16.71 -9.92
CA GLY A 80 -12.57 -16.93 -10.67
C GLY A 80 -11.74 -15.68 -10.99
N ILE A 81 -12.20 -14.46 -10.70
CA ILE A 81 -11.47 -13.22 -10.97
C ILE A 81 -11.17 -12.49 -9.66
N GLY A 82 -9.90 -12.40 -9.33
CA GLY A 82 -9.40 -11.64 -8.19
C GLY A 82 -9.07 -10.19 -8.56
N TYR A 83 -9.20 -9.29 -7.59
CA TYR A 83 -8.81 -7.89 -7.68
C TYR A 83 -7.86 -7.55 -6.55
N ILE A 84 -6.72 -6.95 -6.90
CA ILE A 84 -5.72 -6.46 -5.96
C ILE A 84 -5.37 -5.01 -6.35
N ARG A 85 -5.49 -4.08 -5.40
CA ARG A 85 -5.05 -2.69 -5.58
C ARG A 85 -3.81 -2.42 -4.75
N ILE A 86 -2.75 -1.95 -5.40
CA ILE A 86 -1.50 -1.52 -4.76
C ILE A 86 -1.45 0.01 -4.81
N GLY A 87 -1.51 0.66 -3.64
CA GLY A 87 -1.47 2.13 -3.54
C GLY A 87 -0.06 2.72 -3.56
N ASN A 88 0.94 1.95 -3.14
CA ASN A 88 2.36 2.35 -3.18
C ASN A 88 3.28 1.14 -3.12
N PHE A 89 4.58 1.34 -3.43
CA PHE A 89 5.62 0.30 -3.32
C PHE A 89 6.51 0.57 -2.11
N GLY A 90 6.14 0.03 -0.94
CA GLY A 90 6.90 0.08 0.31
C GLY A 90 7.73 -1.18 0.56
N ALA A 91 8.37 -1.24 1.73
CA ALA A 91 9.23 -2.37 2.10
C ALA A 91 8.47 -3.69 2.33
N GLN A 92 7.18 -3.64 2.63
CA GLN A 92 6.34 -4.81 2.92
C GLN A 92 5.37 -5.16 1.78
N THR A 93 5.39 -4.38 0.68
CA THR A 93 4.43 -4.54 -0.43
C THR A 93 4.48 -5.92 -1.06
N TYR A 94 5.68 -6.48 -1.22
CA TYR A 94 5.83 -7.82 -1.78
C TYR A 94 5.18 -8.88 -0.89
N ASP A 95 5.45 -8.86 0.41
CA ASP A 95 4.88 -9.83 1.34
C ASP A 95 3.34 -9.72 1.38
N GLU A 96 2.80 -8.49 1.46
CA GLU A 96 1.36 -8.22 1.43
C GLU A 96 0.72 -8.67 0.10
N PHE A 97 1.43 -8.51 -1.01
CA PHE A 97 0.96 -8.91 -2.34
C PHE A 97 0.90 -10.44 -2.47
N VAL A 98 1.95 -11.14 -2.03
CA VAL A 98 1.99 -12.60 -2.02
C VAL A 98 0.87 -13.18 -1.15
N GLU A 99 0.66 -12.64 0.05
CA GLU A 99 -0.44 -13.02 0.94
C GLU A 99 -1.81 -12.81 0.25
N SER A 100 -1.95 -11.69 -0.47
CA SER A 100 -3.16 -11.39 -1.24
C SER A 100 -3.42 -12.40 -2.35
N ILE A 101 -2.39 -12.79 -3.11
CA ILE A 101 -2.50 -13.85 -4.14
C ILE A 101 -2.95 -15.17 -3.50
N GLU A 102 -2.27 -15.61 -2.45
CA GLU A 102 -2.58 -16.87 -1.77
C GLU A 102 -4.03 -16.90 -1.25
N LYS A 103 -4.46 -15.81 -0.62
CA LYS A 103 -5.83 -15.63 -0.14
C LYS A 103 -6.86 -15.75 -1.27
N LEU A 104 -6.61 -15.12 -2.42
CA LEU A 104 -7.52 -15.17 -3.55
C LEU A 104 -7.49 -16.52 -4.28
N GLN A 105 -6.33 -17.16 -4.39
CA GLN A 105 -6.20 -18.51 -4.95
C GLN A 105 -6.95 -19.53 -4.10
N ALA A 106 -6.91 -19.42 -2.77
CA ALA A 106 -7.71 -20.25 -1.86
C ALA A 106 -9.22 -20.06 -2.06
N GLN A 107 -9.67 -18.91 -2.61
CA GLN A 107 -11.05 -18.63 -2.98
C GLN A 107 -11.38 -19.01 -4.43
N GLY A 108 -10.44 -19.61 -5.16
CA GLY A 108 -10.63 -20.08 -6.53
C GLY A 108 -10.29 -19.04 -7.60
N MET A 109 -9.43 -18.06 -7.32
CA MET A 109 -8.93 -17.13 -8.33
C MET A 109 -8.17 -17.87 -9.45
N LYS A 110 -8.49 -17.53 -10.69
CA LYS A 110 -7.83 -18.01 -11.91
C LYS A 110 -7.24 -16.87 -12.72
N ASP A 111 -7.91 -15.73 -12.75
CA ASP A 111 -7.52 -14.51 -13.45
C ASP A 111 -7.45 -13.34 -12.48
N MET A 112 -6.64 -12.32 -12.79
CA MET A 112 -6.36 -11.20 -11.89
C MET A 112 -6.56 -9.84 -12.58
N ILE A 113 -7.14 -8.91 -11.85
CA ILE A 113 -7.06 -7.48 -12.11
C ILE A 113 -6.10 -6.89 -11.08
N LEU A 114 -4.98 -6.34 -11.56
CA LEU A 114 -4.01 -5.60 -10.76
C LEU A 114 -4.24 -4.11 -10.98
N ASP A 115 -4.64 -3.39 -9.94
CA ASP A 115 -4.92 -1.96 -10.03
C ASP A 115 -3.74 -1.15 -9.47
N LEU A 116 -3.13 -0.36 -10.34
CA LEU A 116 -2.04 0.57 -10.07
C LEU A 116 -2.43 2.03 -10.33
N GLN A 117 -3.72 2.34 -10.43
CA GLN A 117 -4.20 3.71 -10.60
C GLN A 117 -3.83 4.54 -9.37
N GLU A 118 -3.41 5.79 -9.60
CA GLU A 118 -2.94 6.74 -8.58
C GLU A 118 -1.68 6.26 -7.80
N ASN A 119 -0.99 5.21 -8.26
CA ASN A 119 0.22 4.69 -7.63
C ASN A 119 1.47 5.40 -8.16
N GLY A 120 2.01 6.33 -7.37
CA GLY A 120 3.23 7.08 -7.69
C GLY A 120 4.54 6.28 -7.58
N GLY A 121 4.47 4.95 -7.32
CA GLY A 121 5.63 4.07 -7.26
C GLY A 121 6.19 3.87 -5.85
N GLY A 122 7.52 3.78 -5.74
CA GLY A 122 8.23 3.51 -4.51
C GLY A 122 9.50 2.69 -4.70
N TYR A 123 9.70 1.63 -3.94
CA TYR A 123 10.93 0.84 -3.95
C TYR A 123 11.04 -0.03 -5.21
N LEU A 124 12.17 0.14 -5.93
CA LEU A 124 12.53 -0.66 -7.10
C LEU A 124 12.47 -2.16 -6.81
N LYS A 125 13.05 -2.59 -5.67
CA LYS A 125 13.08 -4.00 -5.30
C LYS A 125 11.68 -4.59 -5.18
N ALA A 126 10.74 -3.90 -4.57
CA ALA A 126 9.36 -4.38 -4.43
C ALA A 126 8.68 -4.53 -5.80
N ALA A 127 8.93 -3.61 -6.74
CA ALA A 127 8.40 -3.72 -8.10
C ALA A 127 9.00 -4.91 -8.86
N VAL A 128 10.31 -5.12 -8.74
CA VAL A 128 10.99 -6.27 -9.35
C VAL A 128 10.44 -7.58 -8.80
N ASP A 129 10.35 -7.71 -7.46
CA ASP A 129 9.85 -8.92 -6.82
C ASP A 129 8.38 -9.21 -7.20
N ILE A 130 7.54 -8.16 -7.33
CA ILE A 130 6.14 -8.30 -7.77
C ILE A 130 6.04 -8.68 -9.24
N ALA A 131 6.85 -8.07 -10.12
CA ALA A 131 6.87 -8.44 -11.54
C ALA A 131 7.30 -9.90 -11.75
N ASP A 132 8.24 -10.39 -10.92
CA ASP A 132 8.72 -11.78 -10.95
C ASP A 132 7.61 -12.81 -10.68
N GLU A 133 6.57 -12.43 -9.94
CA GLU A 133 5.42 -13.31 -9.67
C GLU A 133 4.60 -13.67 -10.92
N PHE A 134 4.74 -12.88 -11.99
CA PHE A 134 3.97 -13.03 -13.24
C PHE A 134 4.75 -13.65 -14.38
N LEU A 135 6.08 -13.57 -14.38
CA LEU A 135 6.93 -13.78 -15.54
C LEU A 135 7.61 -15.14 -15.54
N GLU A 136 8.04 -15.59 -16.73
CA GLU A 136 8.79 -16.81 -16.89
C GLU A 136 10.30 -16.59 -16.64
N ARG A 137 11.01 -17.67 -16.37
CA ARG A 137 12.45 -17.60 -16.10
C ARG A 137 13.23 -16.96 -17.24
N GLY A 138 13.95 -15.89 -16.90
CA GLY A 138 14.85 -15.19 -17.82
C GLY A 138 14.22 -13.98 -18.50
N ASP A 139 12.89 -13.79 -18.37
CA ASP A 139 12.22 -12.59 -18.87
C ASP A 139 12.82 -11.35 -18.23
N MET A 140 13.03 -10.32 -19.05
CA MET A 140 13.53 -9.04 -18.58
C MET A 140 12.42 -8.29 -17.83
N ILE A 141 12.68 -7.92 -16.58
CA ILE A 141 11.79 -7.07 -15.79
C ILE A 141 12.14 -5.60 -16.03
N VAL A 142 13.39 -5.24 -15.77
CA VAL A 142 13.91 -3.88 -15.94
C VAL A 142 15.43 -3.91 -15.98
N TYR A 143 16.05 -2.91 -16.58
CA TYR A 143 17.47 -2.65 -16.41
C TYR A 143 17.70 -1.21 -15.95
N THR A 144 18.78 -0.99 -15.24
CA THR A 144 19.30 0.33 -14.92
C THR A 144 20.61 0.54 -15.66
N ASP A 145 20.78 1.69 -16.30
CA ASP A 145 21.99 2.08 -16.99
C ASP A 145 22.24 3.57 -16.79
N GLY A 146 23.49 3.96 -16.66
CA GLY A 146 23.82 5.33 -16.42
C GLY A 146 25.27 5.68 -16.71
N ARG A 147 25.52 6.96 -16.94
CA ARG A 147 26.80 7.51 -17.35
C ARG A 147 27.98 7.11 -16.47
N LYS A 148 27.75 6.84 -15.18
CA LYS A 148 28.75 6.47 -14.17
C LYS A 148 28.38 5.20 -13.42
N VAL A 149 27.28 4.55 -13.78
CA VAL A 149 26.77 3.35 -13.14
C VAL A 149 26.73 2.25 -14.18
N GLN A 150 27.30 1.11 -13.86
CA GLN A 150 27.30 -0.04 -14.75
C GLN A 150 25.88 -0.56 -14.94
N ARG A 151 25.55 -0.98 -16.16
CA ARG A 151 24.26 -1.59 -16.48
C ARG A 151 23.97 -2.78 -15.58
N THR A 152 22.83 -2.76 -14.92
CA THR A 152 22.32 -3.85 -14.07
C THR A 152 20.98 -4.31 -14.62
N GLU A 153 20.87 -5.60 -14.88
CA GLU A 153 19.64 -6.22 -15.40
C GLU A 153 18.94 -7.00 -14.29
N TYR A 154 17.63 -6.85 -14.21
CA TYR A 154 16.75 -7.60 -13.32
C TYR A 154 15.89 -8.51 -14.19
N LYS A 155 16.02 -9.81 -13.97
CA LYS A 155 15.32 -10.86 -14.73
C LYS A 155 14.50 -11.74 -13.81
N ALA A 156 13.41 -12.26 -14.34
CA ALA A 156 12.52 -13.14 -13.61
C ALA A 156 13.17 -14.51 -13.34
N HIS A 157 12.86 -15.07 -12.16
CA HIS A 157 13.31 -16.39 -11.71
C HIS A 157 12.39 -17.51 -12.20
N GLY A 158 11.14 -17.19 -12.56
CA GLY A 158 10.15 -18.11 -13.12
C GLY A 158 9.54 -19.08 -12.10
N ASN A 159 9.53 -18.70 -10.84
CA ASN A 159 8.91 -19.45 -9.74
C ASN A 159 7.78 -18.67 -9.06
N GLY A 160 7.24 -17.67 -9.75
CA GLY A 160 6.17 -16.82 -9.26
C GLY A 160 4.86 -17.59 -9.06
N LYS A 161 4.03 -17.10 -8.14
CA LYS A 161 2.75 -17.70 -7.77
C LYS A 161 1.64 -17.45 -8.78
N PHE A 162 1.83 -16.51 -9.71
CA PHE A 162 0.84 -16.14 -10.72
C PHE A 162 1.40 -16.08 -12.14
N THR A 163 2.22 -17.07 -12.51
CA THR A 163 2.77 -17.21 -13.87
C THR A 163 1.72 -17.68 -14.90
N LYS A 164 0.57 -18.16 -14.43
CA LYS A 164 -0.57 -18.61 -15.26
C LYS A 164 -1.84 -17.84 -14.92
N GLY A 165 -2.81 -17.88 -15.83
CA GLY A 165 -4.03 -17.09 -15.72
C GLY A 165 -3.92 -15.75 -16.45
N LYS A 166 -5.05 -15.12 -16.73
CA LYS A 166 -5.08 -13.80 -17.39
C LYS A 166 -4.79 -12.70 -16.38
N VAL A 167 -4.03 -11.69 -16.82
CA VAL A 167 -3.73 -10.50 -16.04
C VAL A 167 -4.20 -9.27 -16.81
N VAL A 168 -4.92 -8.39 -16.11
CA VAL A 168 -5.24 -7.05 -16.58
C VAL A 168 -4.66 -6.07 -15.58
N VAL A 169 -3.84 -5.14 -16.03
CA VAL A 169 -3.28 -4.07 -15.19
C VAL A 169 -4.03 -2.78 -15.49
N LEU A 170 -4.59 -2.16 -14.44
CA LEU A 170 -5.22 -0.84 -14.56
C LEU A 170 -4.21 0.23 -14.17
N VAL A 171 -4.10 1.23 -15.01
CA VAL A 171 -3.19 2.38 -14.82
C VAL A 171 -3.92 3.70 -15.07
N ASP A 172 -3.30 4.82 -14.73
CA ASP A 172 -3.78 6.16 -15.06
C ASP A 172 -2.60 7.15 -15.19
N GLY A 173 -2.88 8.43 -15.40
CA GLY A 173 -1.87 9.47 -15.54
C GLY A 173 -1.02 9.75 -14.29
N TYR A 174 -1.33 9.14 -13.15
CA TYR A 174 -0.56 9.23 -11.90
C TYR A 174 0.25 7.96 -11.61
N THR A 175 0.04 6.90 -12.37
CA THR A 175 0.85 5.66 -12.29
C THR A 175 2.28 5.97 -12.72
N ALA A 176 3.26 5.80 -11.82
CA ALA A 176 4.63 6.23 -12.07
C ALA A 176 5.71 5.34 -11.44
N SER A 177 6.96 5.46 -11.93
CA SER A 177 8.18 4.90 -11.33
C SER A 177 8.08 3.36 -11.12
N ALA A 178 8.10 2.85 -9.89
CA ALA A 178 8.01 1.43 -9.56
C ALA A 178 6.75 0.76 -10.15
N ALA A 179 5.62 1.48 -10.21
CA ALA A 179 4.40 0.99 -10.83
C ALA A 179 4.55 0.81 -12.35
N GLU A 180 5.30 1.72 -13.01
CA GLU A 180 5.60 1.59 -14.44
C GLU A 180 6.52 0.39 -14.72
N ILE A 181 7.41 0.01 -13.78
CA ILE A 181 8.27 -1.17 -13.93
C ILE A 181 7.39 -2.44 -14.00
N VAL A 182 6.44 -2.61 -13.09
CA VAL A 182 5.54 -3.77 -13.11
C VAL A 182 4.69 -3.77 -14.37
N THR A 183 4.10 -2.62 -14.72
CA THR A 183 3.26 -2.46 -15.90
C THR A 183 4.04 -2.74 -17.18
N GLY A 184 5.24 -2.15 -17.33
CA GLY A 184 6.11 -2.32 -18.49
C GLY A 184 6.57 -3.76 -18.64
N ALA A 185 6.98 -4.41 -17.54
CA ALA A 185 7.40 -5.80 -17.57
C ALA A 185 6.26 -6.74 -18.03
N ILE A 186 5.04 -6.53 -17.54
CA ILE A 186 3.86 -7.31 -17.96
C ILE A 186 3.53 -7.06 -19.43
N GLN A 187 3.61 -5.82 -19.90
CA GLN A 187 3.33 -5.42 -21.27
C GLN A 187 4.39 -5.94 -22.24
N ASP A 188 5.67 -5.71 -21.95
CA ASP A 188 6.78 -6.03 -22.85
C ASP A 188 6.97 -7.53 -23.03
N GLN A 189 6.60 -8.34 -22.04
CA GLN A 189 6.63 -9.81 -22.11
C GLN A 189 5.29 -10.40 -22.61
N ASP A 190 4.36 -9.57 -23.10
CA ASP A 190 3.02 -10.00 -23.56
C ASP A 190 2.27 -10.88 -22.52
N ARG A 191 2.57 -10.63 -21.24
CA ARG A 191 2.04 -11.43 -20.13
C ARG A 191 0.62 -11.05 -19.76
N GLY A 192 0.21 -9.84 -20.04
CA GLY A 192 -1.10 -9.31 -19.68
C GLY A 192 -1.50 -8.08 -20.46
N LEU A 193 -2.74 -7.65 -20.26
CA LEU A 193 -3.31 -6.46 -20.89
C LEU A 193 -3.17 -5.26 -19.94
N VAL A 194 -2.69 -4.14 -20.47
CA VAL A 194 -2.66 -2.85 -19.76
C VAL A 194 -3.83 -1.99 -20.24
N VAL A 195 -4.56 -1.39 -19.31
CA VAL A 195 -5.73 -0.55 -19.55
C VAL A 195 -5.63 0.73 -18.74
N GLY A 196 -5.75 1.89 -19.42
CA GLY A 196 -5.74 3.21 -18.81
C GLY A 196 -5.57 4.33 -19.79
#